data_28501603de86ef1b67dc7a5fa9a1674f
#
_entry.id   28501603de86ef1b67dc7a5fa9a1674f
#
_cell.length_a   1.000
_cell.length_b   1.000
_cell.length_c   1.000
_cell.angle_alpha   90.00
_cell.angle_beta   90.00
_cell.angle_gamma   90.00
#
_symmetry.space_group_name_H-M   'P 1'
#
loop_
_entity.id
_entity.type
_entity.pdbx_description
1 polymer ?
#
loop_
_entity_poly.entity_id
_entity_poly.type
_entity_poly.pdbx_seq_one_letter_code
_entity_poly.pdbx_strand_id
1 'polypeptide(L)' 'MKTIGIIGGGQLGLMIIEQAHLLGARTVCLDPAADAPAFALSDERIVAVYYDPAA' A
#
# COMPACT_ATOMS: atom_id res chain seq x y z
N MET A 1 12.91 6.68 10.98
CA MET A 1 11.76 5.80 10.72
C MET A 1 11.83 5.27 9.30
N LYS A 2 11.66 3.98 9.13
CA LYS A 2 11.65 3.38 7.79
C LYS A 2 10.28 3.55 7.15
N THR A 3 10.29 3.74 5.85
CA THR A 3 9.07 3.78 5.05
C THR A 3 9.06 2.58 4.12
N ILE A 4 7.97 1.83 4.13
CA ILE A 4 7.79 0.64 3.30
C ILE A 4 6.72 0.95 2.26
N GLY A 5 7.07 0.75 1.00
CA GLY A 5 6.14 0.88 -0.11
C GLY A 5 5.50 -0.46 -0.42
N ILE A 6 4.18 -0.48 -0.55
CA ILE A 6 3.42 -1.67 -0.88
C ILE A 6 2.72 -1.43 -2.20
N ILE A 7 2.96 -2.29 -3.18
CA ILE A 7 2.27 -2.26 -4.46
C ILE A 7 1.19 -3.32 -4.44
N GLY A 8 -0.07 -2.88 -4.53
CA GLY A 8 -1.20 -3.76 -4.41
C GLY A 8 -1.84 -3.65 -3.03
N GLY A 9 -3.03 -3.06 -2.97
CA GLY A 9 -3.73 -2.75 -1.74
C GLY A 9 -4.78 -3.77 -1.32
N GLY A 10 -4.68 -5.02 -1.80
CA GLY A 10 -5.61 -6.08 -1.44
C GLY A 10 -5.36 -6.64 -0.04
N GLN A 11 -5.94 -7.80 0.25
CA GLN A 11 -5.87 -8.40 1.58
C GLN A 11 -4.44 -8.69 2.02
N LEU A 12 -3.59 -9.15 1.11
CA LEU A 12 -2.20 -9.41 1.44
C LEU A 12 -1.46 -8.12 1.79
N GLY A 13 -1.71 -7.05 1.02
CA GLY A 13 -1.13 -5.74 1.32
C GLY A 13 -1.55 -5.24 2.69
N LEU A 14 -2.81 -5.45 3.06
CA LEU A 14 -3.32 -5.10 4.37
C LEU A 14 -2.54 -5.81 5.48
N MET A 15 -2.30 -7.11 5.32
CA MET A 15 -1.55 -7.90 6.28
C MET A 15 -0.11 -7.42 6.42
N ILE A 16 0.52 -7.05 5.30
CA ILE A 16 1.88 -6.52 5.31
C ILE A 16 1.94 -5.20 6.05
N ILE A 17 0.97 -4.31 5.83
CA ILE A 17 0.90 -3.03 6.51
C ILE A 17 0.77 -3.22 8.02
N GLU A 18 -0.07 -4.15 8.45
CA GLU A 18 -0.21 -4.45 9.88
C GLU A 18 1.13 -4.85 10.49
N GLN A 19 1.88 -5.73 9.83
CA GLN A 19 3.19 -6.15 10.31
C GLN A 19 4.20 -4.99 10.30
N ALA A 20 4.17 -4.18 9.26
CA ALA A 20 5.06 -3.02 9.17
C ALA A 20 4.83 -2.04 10.32
N HIS A 21 3.57 -1.79 10.67
CA HIS A 21 3.24 -0.90 11.78
C HIS A 21 3.71 -1.48 13.11
N LEU A 22 3.63 -2.78 13.30
CA LEU A 22 4.14 -3.43 14.50
C LEU A 22 5.65 -3.24 14.63
N LEU A 23 6.35 -3.11 13.52
CA LEU A 23 7.79 -2.85 13.50
C LEU A 23 8.14 -1.36 13.56
N GLY A 24 7.15 -0.50 13.65
CA GLY A 24 7.35 0.94 13.73
C GLY A 24 7.64 1.60 12.40
N ALA A 25 7.33 0.95 11.29
CA ALA A 25 7.54 1.52 9.96
C ALA A 25 6.35 2.35 9.50
N ARG A 26 6.62 3.36 8.67
CA ARG A 26 5.60 4.11 7.95
C ARG A 26 5.29 3.37 6.65
N THR A 27 4.06 3.40 6.22
CA THR A 27 3.64 2.67 5.01
C THR A 27 3.04 3.59 3.96
N VAL A 28 3.36 3.30 2.70
CA VAL A 28 2.77 3.94 1.53
C VAL A 28 2.24 2.83 0.63
N CYS A 29 0.95 2.85 0.35
CA CYS A 29 0.31 1.82 -0.47
C CYS A 29 -0.12 2.39 -1.80
N LEU A 30 0.16 1.67 -2.88
CA LEU A 30 -0.24 2.03 -4.23
C LEU A 30 -1.14 0.96 -4.80
N ASP A 31 -2.31 1.36 -5.32
CA ASP A 31 -3.26 0.46 -5.96
C ASP A 31 -4.12 1.26 -6.93
N PRO A 32 -4.54 0.69 -8.07
CA PRO A 32 -5.42 1.39 -9.00
C PRO A 32 -6.84 1.59 -8.48
N ALA A 33 -7.27 0.82 -7.49
CA ALA A 33 -8.61 0.93 -6.93
C ALA A 33 -8.62 1.88 -5.72
N ALA A 34 -9.41 2.93 -5.78
CA ALA A 34 -9.47 3.93 -4.71
C ALA A 34 -10.02 3.36 -3.40
N ASP A 35 -10.74 2.25 -3.47
CA ASP A 35 -11.32 1.57 -2.32
C ASP A 35 -10.54 0.34 -1.87
N ALA A 36 -9.27 0.24 -2.23
CA ALA A 36 -8.45 -0.91 -1.87
C ALA A 36 -8.40 -1.09 -0.35
N PRO A 37 -8.59 -2.32 0.15
CA PRO A 37 -8.66 -2.57 1.60
C PRO A 37 -7.47 -2.06 2.39
N ALA A 38 -6.28 -2.19 1.85
CA ALA A 38 -5.06 -1.78 2.55
C ALA A 38 -4.97 -0.26 2.76
N PHE A 39 -5.69 0.53 1.97
CA PHE A 39 -5.68 1.99 2.12
C PHE A 39 -6.20 2.44 3.47
N ALA A 40 -7.06 1.66 4.10
CA ALA A 40 -7.61 2.00 5.40
C ALA A 40 -6.53 2.06 6.50
N LEU A 41 -5.47 1.29 6.35
CA LEU A 41 -4.40 1.21 7.34
C LEU A 41 -3.11 1.90 6.92
N SER A 42 -2.90 2.14 5.64
CA SER A 42 -1.64 2.76 5.18
C SER A 42 -1.57 4.22 5.65
N ASP A 43 -0.35 4.67 5.92
CA ASP A 43 -0.12 6.07 6.30
C ASP A 43 -0.35 7.01 5.13
N GLU A 44 0.04 6.57 3.94
CA GLU A 44 -0.23 7.29 2.70
C GLU A 44 -0.76 6.31 1.67
N ARG A 45 -1.56 6.82 0.74
CA ARG A 45 -2.07 6.02 -0.36
C ARG A 45 -1.86 6.74 -1.67
N ILE A 46 -1.59 5.95 -2.72
CA ILE A 46 -1.47 6.47 -4.07
C ILE A 46 -2.40 5.65 -4.95
N VAL A 47 -3.39 6.31 -5.53
CA VAL A 47 -4.30 5.67 -6.48
C VAL A 47 -3.73 5.88 -7.87
N ALA A 48 -3.12 4.84 -8.43
CA ALA A 48 -2.48 4.92 -9.73
C ALA A 48 -2.39 3.54 -10.36
N VAL A 49 -2.35 3.52 -11.68
CA VAL A 49 -2.11 2.30 -12.42
C VAL A 49 -0.60 2.05 -12.40
N TYR A 50 -0.20 0.90 -11.86
CA TYR A 50 1.21 0.53 -11.77
C TYR A 50 1.67 -0.34 -12.94
N TYR A 51 0.80 -0.53 -13.93
CA TYR A 51 1.12 -1.21 -15.16
C TYR A 51 0.66 -0.35 -16.33
N ASP A 52 1.59 -0.01 -17.22
CA ASP A 52 1.30 0.78 -18.41
C ASP A 52 1.68 -0.04 -19.65
N PRO A 53 0.71 -0.61 -20.34
CA PRO A 53 0.99 -1.43 -21.52
C PRO A 53 1.54 -0.65 -22.69
N ALA A 54 1.43 0.68 -22.66
CA ALA A 54 1.96 1.53 -23.74
C ALA A 54 3.42 1.91 -23.50
N ALA A 55 3.92 1.64 -22.33
CA ALA A 55 5.31 1.97 -22.00
C ALA A 55 6.29 1.02 -22.68
#